data_f4f078f4a27a42d902486abe2897d1a1
#
_entry.id   f4f078f4a27a42d902486abe2897d1a1
#
_cell.length_a   1.000
_cell.length_b   1.000
_cell.length_c   1.000
_cell.angle_alpha   90.00
_cell.angle_beta   90.00
_cell.angle_gamma   90.00
#
_symmetry.space_group_name_H-M   'P 1'
#
loop_
_entity.id
_entity.type
_entity.pdbx_description
1 polymer ?
#
loop_
_entity_poly.entity_id
_entity_poly.type
_entity_poly.pdbx_seq_one_letter_code
_entity_poly.pdbx_strand_id
1 'polypeptide(L)'
;MLLVGSLFPSWQDFQPFLITGLALGAVYALSGVGMVVLYRATGVLYLAFGAVGAFGALVAWQLTQSHWNIWLAYLVAVVLSAVITLAYGMVFGSALAAREPVVKATATLGLTLILLGAMDLLWTSSGGASRAILLPTDNHGFVLGQINVTTTQVICLAAGVVTTVGTGAFLRFTKLGTTMRAMANDREITATLGVPIRRVEAAAWLGCGVLAGLAGVVLADLVALDATTLTFLVISSLAAALIAQLRSIVITFIAALVIGVVDAAIEASPNQGFSNYHDMAPFVLAAIALLVANRKRVISISRTGI
;
A
#
# COMPACT_ATOMS: atom_id res chain seq x y z
N MET A 1 -19.17 -6.57 32.78
CA MET A 1 -19.05 -7.75 31.91
C MET A 1 -19.98 -7.69 30.69
N LEU A 2 -21.15 -7.08 30.79
CA LEU A 2 -22.09 -6.91 29.65
C LEU A 2 -21.65 -5.90 28.57
N LEU A 3 -20.82 -4.91 28.88
CA LEU A 3 -20.32 -3.92 27.92
C LEU A 3 -19.24 -4.46 26.98
N VAL A 4 -18.49 -5.48 27.36
CA VAL A 4 -17.44 -6.06 26.53
C VAL A 4 -18.02 -7.05 25.51
N GLY A 5 -19.12 -7.72 25.84
CA GLY A 5 -19.82 -8.66 24.95
C GLY A 5 -20.51 -7.98 23.76
N SER A 6 -20.81 -6.67 23.85
CA SER A 6 -21.43 -5.89 22.77
C SER A 6 -20.41 -5.19 21.85
N LEU A 7 -19.12 -5.25 22.19
CA LEU A 7 -18.05 -4.63 21.39
C LEU A 7 -17.53 -5.55 20.28
N PHE A 8 -17.64 -6.87 20.48
CA PHE A 8 -17.16 -7.83 19.48
C PHE A 8 -18.34 -8.51 18.79
N PRO A 9 -18.30 -8.66 17.46
CA PRO A 9 -19.31 -9.38 16.71
C PRO A 9 -19.37 -10.85 17.12
N SER A 10 -20.53 -11.50 16.94
CA SER A 10 -20.61 -12.96 17.07
C SER A 10 -19.72 -13.63 16.02
N TRP A 11 -19.28 -14.87 16.29
CA TRP A 11 -18.43 -15.58 15.32
C TRP A 11 -19.08 -15.69 13.92
N GLN A 12 -20.40 -15.82 13.87
CA GLN A 12 -21.14 -15.91 12.60
C GLN A 12 -21.14 -14.56 11.84
N ASP A 13 -21.25 -13.45 12.56
CA ASP A 13 -21.23 -12.11 11.98
C ASP A 13 -19.81 -11.69 11.57
N PHE A 14 -18.78 -12.21 12.26
CA PHE A 14 -17.38 -11.88 11.99
C PHE A 14 -16.82 -12.55 10.74
N GLN A 15 -17.30 -13.74 10.38
CA GLN A 15 -16.76 -14.53 9.28
C GLN A 15 -16.70 -13.78 7.92
N PRO A 16 -17.76 -13.07 7.46
CA PRO A 16 -17.70 -12.31 6.22
C PRO A 16 -16.67 -11.20 6.25
N PHE A 17 -16.57 -10.49 7.38
CA PHE A 17 -15.63 -9.40 7.58
C PHE A 17 -14.17 -9.89 7.62
N LEU A 18 -13.93 -11.10 8.09
CA LEU A 18 -12.57 -11.69 8.09
C LEU A 18 -12.04 -11.86 6.67
N ILE A 19 -12.87 -12.29 5.73
CA ILE A 19 -12.46 -12.45 4.32
C ILE A 19 -12.22 -11.09 3.67
N THR A 20 -13.11 -10.13 3.90
CA THR A 20 -12.93 -8.76 3.43
C THR A 20 -11.67 -8.12 4.02
N GLY A 21 -11.44 -8.31 5.32
CA GLY A 21 -10.23 -7.83 6.00
C GLY A 21 -8.94 -8.45 5.48
N LEU A 22 -8.96 -9.74 5.14
CA LEU A 22 -7.81 -10.39 4.50
C LEU A 22 -7.57 -9.86 3.08
N ALA A 23 -8.63 -9.58 2.31
CA ALA A 23 -8.51 -9.01 0.98
C ALA A 23 -7.95 -7.58 1.04
N LEU A 24 -8.48 -6.72 1.91
CA LEU A 24 -7.95 -5.37 2.17
C LEU A 24 -6.50 -5.42 2.67
N GLY A 25 -6.22 -6.30 3.64
CA GLY A 25 -4.88 -6.51 4.15
C GLY A 25 -3.88 -6.95 3.08
N ALA A 26 -4.31 -7.74 2.09
CA ALA A 26 -3.47 -8.13 0.96
C ALA A 26 -3.14 -6.94 0.04
N VAL A 27 -4.09 -6.01 -0.16
CA VAL A 27 -3.84 -4.78 -0.91
C VAL A 27 -2.93 -3.82 -0.12
N TYR A 28 -3.12 -3.72 1.20
CA TYR A 28 -2.19 -2.99 2.06
C TYR A 28 -0.78 -3.59 2.01
N ALA A 29 -0.67 -4.91 1.93
CA ALA A 29 0.62 -5.59 1.78
C ALA A 29 1.28 -5.25 0.44
N LEU A 30 0.52 -5.27 -0.66
CA LEU A 30 1.01 -4.92 -2.00
C LEU A 30 1.59 -3.50 -2.00
N SER A 31 0.86 -2.56 -1.42
CA SER A 31 1.28 -1.16 -1.28
C SER A 31 2.50 -1.02 -0.35
N GLY A 32 2.46 -1.66 0.83
CA GLY A 32 3.53 -1.63 1.82
C GLY A 32 4.83 -2.24 1.30
N VAL A 33 4.76 -3.35 0.56
CA VAL A 33 5.92 -3.97 -0.10
C VAL A 33 6.54 -3.02 -1.11
N GLY A 34 5.73 -2.34 -1.94
CA GLY A 34 6.21 -1.33 -2.89
C GLY A 34 6.98 -0.21 -2.20
N MET A 35 6.43 0.31 -1.10
CA MET A 35 7.10 1.36 -0.30
C MET A 35 8.40 0.86 0.34
N VAL A 36 8.44 -0.34 0.89
CA VAL A 36 9.65 -0.93 1.50
C VAL A 36 10.75 -1.09 0.48
N VAL A 37 10.45 -1.56 -0.73
CA VAL A 37 11.43 -1.73 -1.81
C VAL A 37 12.01 -0.39 -2.22
N LEU A 38 11.15 0.61 -2.44
CA LEU A 38 11.60 1.94 -2.82
C LEU A 38 12.43 2.58 -1.72
N TYR A 39 11.98 2.51 -0.46
CA TYR A 39 12.71 3.05 0.68
C TYR A 39 14.10 2.43 0.81
N ARG A 40 14.21 1.12 0.65
CA ARG A 40 15.50 0.42 0.72
C ARG A 40 16.46 0.80 -0.41
N ALA A 41 15.93 1.10 -1.59
CA ALA A 41 16.75 1.48 -2.73
C ALA A 41 17.17 2.97 -2.72
N THR A 42 16.30 3.86 -2.23
CA THR A 42 16.47 5.32 -2.36
C THR A 42 16.56 6.07 -1.04
N GLY A 43 16.12 5.47 0.07
CA GLY A 43 15.95 6.14 1.36
C GLY A 43 14.82 7.17 1.37
N VAL A 44 13.92 7.12 0.39
CA VAL A 44 12.75 8.03 0.27
C VAL A 44 11.51 7.34 0.79
N LEU A 45 10.84 7.94 1.76
CA LEU A 45 9.52 7.52 2.19
C LEU A 45 8.48 8.08 1.20
N TYR A 46 7.87 7.18 0.40
CA TYR A 46 7.00 7.57 -0.70
C TYR A 46 5.54 7.67 -0.26
N LEU A 47 5.14 8.84 0.23
CA LEU A 47 3.78 9.08 0.71
C LEU A 47 2.78 9.33 -0.43
N ALA A 48 3.25 9.61 -1.65
CA ALA A 48 2.39 9.78 -2.83
C ALA A 48 1.89 8.46 -3.44
N PHE A 49 2.25 7.32 -2.87
CA PHE A 49 1.88 6.00 -3.39
C PHE A 49 0.37 5.86 -3.62
N GLY A 50 -0.44 6.24 -2.61
CA GLY A 50 -1.90 6.16 -2.68
C GLY A 50 -2.50 7.10 -3.73
N ALA A 51 -2.02 8.36 -3.77
CA ALA A 51 -2.50 9.33 -4.75
C ALA A 51 -2.20 8.92 -6.19
N VAL A 52 -1.02 8.31 -6.43
CA VAL A 52 -0.66 7.79 -7.75
C VAL A 52 -1.55 6.60 -8.13
N GLY A 53 -1.82 5.69 -7.18
CA GLY A 53 -2.74 4.57 -7.40
C GLY A 53 -4.17 5.05 -7.66
N ALA A 54 -4.67 5.99 -6.86
CA ALA A 54 -5.99 6.60 -7.02
C ALA A 54 -6.14 7.31 -8.37
N PHE A 55 -5.13 8.08 -8.77
CA PHE A 55 -5.12 8.74 -10.07
C PHE A 55 -5.19 7.73 -11.22
N GLY A 56 -4.39 6.66 -11.16
CA GLY A 56 -4.44 5.56 -12.13
C GLY A 56 -5.83 4.90 -12.19
N ALA A 57 -6.43 4.62 -11.03
CA ALA A 57 -7.76 4.02 -10.94
C ALA A 57 -8.86 4.94 -11.54
N LEU A 58 -8.81 6.24 -11.28
CA LEU A 58 -9.75 7.21 -11.87
C LEU A 58 -9.60 7.30 -13.39
N VAL A 59 -8.38 7.24 -13.91
CA VAL A 59 -8.15 7.19 -15.37
C VAL A 59 -8.70 5.88 -15.96
N ALA A 60 -8.49 4.73 -15.28
CA ALA A 60 -9.09 3.47 -15.71
C ALA A 60 -10.61 3.55 -15.76
N TRP A 61 -11.23 4.12 -14.72
CA TRP A 61 -12.67 4.34 -14.68
C TRP A 61 -13.14 5.22 -15.86
N GLN A 62 -12.46 6.32 -16.14
CA GLN A 62 -12.80 7.20 -17.25
C GLN A 62 -12.73 6.49 -18.61
N LEU A 63 -11.71 5.65 -18.82
CA LEU A 63 -11.56 4.86 -20.04
C LEU A 63 -12.65 3.81 -20.18
N THR A 64 -13.06 3.15 -19.09
CA THR A 64 -14.16 2.19 -19.12
C THR A 64 -15.50 2.86 -19.44
N GLN A 65 -15.75 4.07 -18.97
CA GLN A 65 -16.92 4.86 -19.35
C GLN A 65 -16.91 5.25 -20.83
N SER A 66 -15.72 5.36 -21.44
CA SER A 66 -15.54 5.64 -22.86
C SER A 66 -15.57 4.37 -23.73
N HIS A 67 -16.14 3.26 -23.21
CA HIS A 67 -16.28 1.97 -23.90
C HIS A 67 -14.97 1.29 -24.32
N TRP A 68 -13.85 1.63 -23.68
CA TRP A 68 -12.60 0.92 -23.89
C TRP A 68 -12.65 -0.48 -23.28
N ASN A 69 -11.82 -1.38 -23.82
CA ASN A 69 -11.65 -2.69 -23.21
C ASN A 69 -11.10 -2.53 -21.79
N ILE A 70 -11.77 -3.17 -20.80
CA ILE A 70 -11.47 -3.03 -19.39
C ILE A 70 -10.03 -3.43 -19.03
N TRP A 71 -9.49 -4.45 -19.70
CA TRP A 71 -8.11 -4.89 -19.51
C TRP A 71 -7.10 -3.87 -20.00
N LEU A 72 -7.40 -3.20 -21.11
CA LEU A 72 -6.58 -2.10 -21.63
C LEU A 72 -6.64 -0.89 -20.71
N ALA A 73 -7.80 -0.57 -20.13
CA ALA A 73 -7.95 0.52 -19.16
C ALA A 73 -7.08 0.28 -17.92
N TYR A 74 -7.07 -0.95 -17.39
CA TYR A 74 -6.23 -1.33 -16.25
C TYR A 74 -4.74 -1.28 -16.58
N LEU A 75 -4.36 -1.77 -17.74
CA LEU A 75 -2.97 -1.67 -18.20
C LEU A 75 -2.51 -0.22 -18.31
N VAL A 76 -3.35 0.66 -18.87
CA VAL A 76 -3.07 2.10 -18.95
C VAL A 76 -2.92 2.71 -17.56
N ALA A 77 -3.78 2.37 -16.60
CA ALA A 77 -3.67 2.84 -15.22
C ALA A 77 -2.32 2.47 -14.59
N VAL A 78 -1.91 1.20 -14.74
CA VAL A 78 -0.63 0.71 -14.19
C VAL A 78 0.56 1.38 -14.88
N VAL A 79 0.54 1.50 -16.20
CA VAL A 79 1.61 2.18 -16.95
C VAL A 79 1.69 3.65 -16.59
N LEU A 80 0.56 4.34 -16.49
CA LEU A 80 0.51 5.76 -16.11
C LEU A 80 1.07 5.98 -14.70
N SER A 81 0.66 5.16 -13.75
CA SER A 81 1.19 5.19 -12.37
C SER A 81 2.70 4.94 -12.33
N ALA A 82 3.18 4.00 -13.14
CA ALA A 82 4.61 3.71 -13.28
C ALA A 82 5.38 4.91 -13.88
N VAL A 83 4.83 5.54 -14.92
CA VAL A 83 5.44 6.71 -15.58
C VAL A 83 5.47 7.91 -14.65
N ILE A 84 4.39 8.23 -13.92
CA ILE A 84 4.33 9.34 -12.96
C ILE A 84 5.40 9.12 -11.87
N THR A 85 5.46 7.93 -11.29
CA THR A 85 6.39 7.60 -10.23
C THR A 85 7.84 7.63 -10.72
N LEU A 86 8.11 7.09 -11.91
CA LEU A 86 9.43 7.13 -12.54
C LEU A 86 9.85 8.56 -12.87
N ALA A 87 8.96 9.36 -13.47
CA ALA A 87 9.24 10.76 -13.80
C ALA A 87 9.60 11.56 -12.55
N TYR A 88 8.81 11.40 -11.48
CA TYR A 88 9.12 12.02 -10.18
C TYR A 88 10.49 11.60 -9.67
N GLY A 89 10.78 10.30 -9.69
CA GLY A 89 12.07 9.76 -9.25
C GLY A 89 13.25 10.26 -10.08
N MET A 90 13.10 10.40 -11.39
CA MET A 90 14.18 10.91 -12.27
C MET A 90 14.42 12.42 -12.07
N VAL A 91 13.35 13.21 -11.89
CA VAL A 91 13.45 14.67 -11.75
C VAL A 91 13.94 15.03 -10.35
N PHE A 92 13.32 14.47 -9.32
CA PHE A 92 13.58 14.85 -7.93
C PHE A 92 14.52 13.89 -7.18
N GLY A 93 14.69 12.65 -7.64
CA GLY A 93 15.49 11.64 -6.94
C GLY A 93 16.93 12.08 -6.68
N SER A 94 17.60 12.69 -7.65
CA SER A 94 18.96 13.19 -7.50
C SER A 94 19.05 14.40 -6.56
N ALA A 95 18.08 15.31 -6.62
CA ALA A 95 18.01 16.48 -5.76
C ALA A 95 17.68 16.10 -4.29
N LEU A 96 16.89 15.06 -4.10
CA LEU A 96 16.51 14.55 -2.79
C LEU A 96 17.56 13.62 -2.19
N ALA A 97 18.46 13.04 -2.99
CA ALA A 97 19.42 12.02 -2.52
C ALA A 97 20.25 12.46 -1.30
N ALA A 98 20.73 13.71 -1.31
CA ALA A 98 21.55 14.29 -0.24
C ALA A 98 20.76 15.00 0.86
N ARG A 99 19.41 15.01 0.79
CA ARG A 99 18.56 15.71 1.75
C ARG A 99 18.17 14.81 2.92
N GLU A 100 17.78 15.45 4.02
CA GLU A 100 17.29 14.76 5.21
C GLU A 100 16.01 13.96 4.94
N PRO A 101 15.75 12.86 5.67
CA PRO A 101 14.57 12.01 5.46
C PRO A 101 13.23 12.76 5.52
N VAL A 102 13.14 13.77 6.40
CA VAL A 102 11.92 14.60 6.53
C VAL A 102 11.66 15.40 5.25
N VAL A 103 12.70 16.02 4.68
CA VAL A 103 12.59 16.78 3.42
C VAL A 103 12.16 15.86 2.27
N LYS A 104 12.68 14.64 2.22
CA LYS A 104 12.29 13.64 1.23
C LYS A 104 10.80 13.27 1.36
N ALA A 105 10.34 13.03 2.58
CA ALA A 105 8.94 12.70 2.84
C ALA A 105 8.01 13.86 2.48
N THR A 106 8.36 15.09 2.89
CA THR A 106 7.57 16.30 2.58
C THR A 106 7.49 16.55 1.08
N ALA A 107 8.56 16.32 0.33
CA ALA A 107 8.54 16.46 -1.13
C ALA A 107 7.56 15.47 -1.79
N THR A 108 7.47 14.22 -1.28
CA THR A 108 6.48 13.25 -1.79
C THR A 108 5.04 13.60 -1.38
N LEU A 109 4.82 14.23 -0.22
CA LEU A 109 3.53 14.80 0.15
C LEU A 109 3.11 15.92 -0.81
N GLY A 110 4.06 16.74 -1.29
CA GLY A 110 3.78 17.75 -2.31
C GLY A 110 3.20 17.13 -3.59
N LEU A 111 3.77 16.00 -4.03
CA LEU A 111 3.20 15.24 -5.16
C LEU A 111 1.78 14.72 -4.85
N THR A 112 1.54 14.23 -3.63
CA THR A 112 0.20 13.80 -3.19
C THR A 112 -0.81 14.91 -3.36
N LEU A 113 -0.49 16.12 -2.87
CA LEU A 113 -1.40 17.27 -2.95
C LEU A 113 -1.63 17.73 -4.39
N ILE A 114 -0.60 17.71 -5.25
CA ILE A 114 -0.73 18.02 -6.67
C ILE A 114 -1.69 17.03 -7.35
N LEU A 115 -1.53 15.73 -7.09
CA LEU A 115 -2.39 14.72 -7.67
C LEU A 115 -3.82 14.78 -7.13
N LEU A 116 -4.01 15.04 -5.82
CA LEU A 116 -5.34 15.26 -5.25
C LEU A 116 -6.03 16.45 -5.88
N GLY A 117 -5.34 17.59 -6.00
CA GLY A 117 -5.87 18.77 -6.68
C GLY A 117 -6.19 18.51 -8.16
N ALA A 118 -5.34 17.75 -8.85
CA ALA A 118 -5.60 17.35 -10.24
C ALA A 118 -6.83 16.43 -10.35
N MET A 119 -6.97 15.47 -9.44
CA MET A 119 -8.14 14.59 -9.40
C MET A 119 -9.41 15.37 -9.11
N ASP A 120 -9.35 16.31 -8.21
CA ASP A 120 -10.48 17.20 -7.90
C ASP A 120 -10.87 18.03 -9.12
N LEU A 121 -9.94 18.71 -9.76
CA LEU A 121 -10.19 19.52 -10.96
C LEU A 121 -10.75 18.71 -12.13
N LEU A 122 -10.25 17.50 -12.36
CA LEU A 122 -10.63 16.68 -13.52
C LEU A 122 -11.95 15.95 -13.32
N TRP A 123 -12.29 15.55 -12.10
CA TRP A 123 -13.44 14.67 -11.82
C TRP A 123 -14.49 15.24 -10.87
N THR A 124 -14.31 16.42 -10.24
CA THR A 124 -15.32 17.04 -9.34
C THR A 124 -16.61 17.42 -10.07
N SER A 125 -16.54 17.77 -11.35
CA SER A 125 -17.72 18.14 -12.15
C SER A 125 -18.72 17.02 -12.40
N SER A 126 -18.42 15.80 -11.99
CA SER A 126 -19.23 14.60 -12.22
C SER A 126 -20.35 14.38 -11.19
N GLY A 127 -20.74 15.41 -10.44
CA GLY A 127 -22.02 15.42 -9.69
C GLY A 127 -22.14 14.43 -8.54
N GLY A 128 -21.09 14.16 -7.76
CA GLY A 128 -21.21 13.40 -6.51
C GLY A 128 -21.71 11.95 -6.64
N ALA A 129 -21.78 11.41 -7.86
CA ALA A 129 -22.18 10.03 -8.10
C ALA A 129 -21.12 9.10 -7.51
N SER A 130 -21.56 8.11 -6.74
CA SER A 130 -20.71 7.01 -6.29
C SER A 130 -20.09 6.34 -7.52
N ARG A 131 -18.78 6.47 -7.68
CA ARG A 131 -18.04 5.83 -8.76
C ARG A 131 -17.63 4.45 -8.28
N ALA A 132 -17.87 3.45 -9.10
CA ALA A 132 -17.39 2.09 -8.85
C ALA A 132 -16.71 1.58 -10.12
N ILE A 133 -15.59 0.94 -9.96
CA ILE A 133 -15.02 0.07 -10.99
C ILE A 133 -15.42 -1.34 -10.56
N LEU A 134 -16.32 -1.95 -11.32
CA LEU A 134 -16.66 -3.35 -11.13
C LEU A 134 -15.70 -4.17 -11.98
N LEU A 135 -14.85 -4.96 -11.34
CA LEU A 135 -14.07 -5.97 -12.03
C LEU A 135 -15.04 -6.99 -12.67
N PRO A 136 -14.77 -7.45 -13.90
CA PRO A 136 -15.64 -8.46 -14.56
C PRO A 136 -15.79 -9.75 -13.75
N THR A 137 -14.93 -9.93 -12.76
CA THR A 137 -14.89 -11.08 -11.86
C THR A 137 -15.84 -10.97 -10.67
N ASP A 138 -16.43 -9.80 -10.44
CA ASP A 138 -17.29 -9.54 -9.27
C ASP A 138 -18.65 -10.27 -9.37
N ASN A 139 -19.07 -10.61 -10.58
CA ASN A 139 -20.29 -11.39 -10.83
C ASN A 139 -20.16 -12.89 -10.51
N HIS A 140 -18.96 -13.36 -10.17
CA HIS A 140 -18.69 -14.75 -9.81
C HIS A 140 -18.27 -14.81 -8.34
N GLY A 141 -19.09 -15.39 -7.50
CA GLY A 141 -18.81 -15.64 -6.09
C GLY A 141 -18.95 -17.13 -5.77
N PHE A 142 -18.15 -17.58 -4.79
CA PHE A 142 -18.26 -18.93 -4.23
C PHE A 142 -18.92 -18.83 -2.86
N VAL A 143 -19.92 -19.69 -2.63
CA VAL A 143 -20.55 -19.81 -1.31
C VAL A 143 -19.77 -20.86 -0.51
N LEU A 144 -18.98 -20.41 0.46
CA LEU A 144 -18.31 -21.29 1.42
C LEU A 144 -19.15 -21.33 2.72
N GLY A 145 -20.03 -22.32 2.81
CA GLY A 145 -20.94 -22.44 3.96
C GLY A 145 -22.01 -21.35 3.94
N GLN A 146 -21.92 -20.38 4.83
CA GLN A 146 -22.85 -19.21 4.91
C GLN A 146 -22.19 -17.91 4.39
N ILE A 147 -20.98 -17.97 3.86
CA ILE A 147 -20.20 -16.80 3.46
C ILE A 147 -20.14 -16.73 1.94
N ASN A 148 -20.49 -15.58 1.38
CA ASN A 148 -20.25 -15.27 -0.02
C ASN A 148 -18.83 -14.70 -0.17
N VAL A 149 -17.95 -15.45 -0.84
CA VAL A 149 -16.59 -15.00 -1.18
C VAL A 149 -16.59 -14.54 -2.62
N THR A 150 -16.34 -13.26 -2.84
CA THR A 150 -16.22 -12.69 -4.17
C THR A 150 -14.91 -13.15 -4.81
N THR A 151 -14.92 -13.45 -6.10
CA THR A 151 -13.70 -13.80 -6.84
C THR A 151 -12.66 -12.70 -6.75
N THR A 152 -13.08 -11.43 -6.70
CA THR A 152 -12.21 -10.27 -6.50
C THR A 152 -11.41 -10.36 -5.20
N GLN A 153 -12.03 -10.76 -4.08
CA GLN A 153 -11.33 -10.93 -2.80
C GLN A 153 -10.21 -11.98 -2.90
N VAL A 154 -10.47 -13.08 -3.62
CA VAL A 154 -9.46 -14.13 -3.86
C VAL A 154 -8.32 -13.59 -4.74
N ILE A 155 -8.64 -12.83 -5.77
CA ILE A 155 -7.65 -12.17 -6.65
C ILE A 155 -6.78 -11.21 -5.84
N CYS A 156 -7.37 -10.40 -4.95
CA CYS A 156 -6.63 -9.48 -4.07
C CYS A 156 -5.63 -10.22 -3.18
N LEU A 157 -6.08 -11.30 -2.54
CA LEU A 157 -5.20 -12.11 -1.68
C LEU A 157 -4.08 -12.76 -2.50
N ALA A 158 -4.41 -13.34 -3.65
CA ALA A 158 -3.43 -13.92 -4.56
C ALA A 158 -2.42 -12.85 -5.06
N ALA A 159 -2.89 -11.67 -5.43
CA ALA A 159 -2.04 -10.55 -5.85
C ALA A 159 -1.07 -10.12 -4.74
N GLY A 160 -1.54 -10.00 -3.49
CA GLY A 160 -0.69 -9.68 -2.34
C GLY A 160 0.40 -10.73 -2.10
N VAL A 161 0.04 -12.02 -2.16
CA VAL A 161 1.00 -13.13 -2.02
C VAL A 161 1.99 -13.14 -3.17
N VAL A 162 1.52 -13.11 -4.42
CA VAL A 162 2.36 -13.12 -5.64
C VAL A 162 3.32 -11.94 -5.65
N THR A 163 2.85 -10.74 -5.28
CA THR A 163 3.70 -9.55 -5.20
C THR A 163 4.77 -9.70 -4.13
N THR A 164 4.41 -10.19 -2.95
CA THR A 164 5.37 -10.37 -1.84
C THR A 164 6.42 -11.41 -2.19
N VAL A 165 6.01 -12.58 -2.69
CA VAL A 165 6.91 -13.66 -3.10
C VAL A 165 7.72 -13.23 -4.32
N GLY A 166 7.09 -12.66 -5.33
CA GLY A 166 7.74 -12.20 -6.56
C GLY A 166 8.78 -11.11 -6.30
N THR A 167 8.42 -10.11 -5.49
CA THR A 167 9.37 -9.06 -5.09
C THR A 167 10.51 -9.62 -4.24
N GLY A 168 10.21 -10.54 -3.33
CA GLY A 168 11.22 -11.23 -2.54
C GLY A 168 12.19 -12.05 -3.42
N ALA A 169 11.66 -12.79 -4.38
CA ALA A 169 12.43 -13.54 -5.37
C ALA A 169 13.24 -12.60 -6.28
N PHE A 170 12.62 -11.52 -6.78
CA PHE A 170 13.31 -10.50 -7.57
C PHE A 170 14.51 -9.93 -6.83
N LEU A 171 14.33 -9.51 -5.58
CA LEU A 171 15.42 -8.96 -4.76
C LEU A 171 16.51 -10.00 -4.44
N ARG A 172 16.16 -11.30 -4.38
CA ARG A 172 17.11 -12.36 -4.03
C ARG A 172 17.89 -12.87 -5.22
N PHE A 173 17.23 -13.06 -6.36
CA PHE A 173 17.78 -13.82 -7.50
C PHE A 173 18.21 -12.94 -8.68
N THR A 174 17.79 -11.65 -8.73
CA THR A 174 18.17 -10.79 -9.86
C THR A 174 19.39 -9.92 -9.53
N LYS A 175 20.15 -9.55 -10.57
CA LYS A 175 21.31 -8.62 -10.45
C LYS A 175 20.84 -7.24 -9.92
N LEU A 176 19.70 -6.73 -10.40
CA LEU A 176 19.12 -5.48 -9.91
C LEU A 176 18.71 -5.59 -8.45
N GLY A 177 18.06 -6.67 -8.05
CA GLY A 177 17.68 -6.89 -6.66
C GLY A 177 18.87 -7.01 -5.72
N THR A 178 19.96 -7.67 -6.14
CA THR A 178 21.18 -7.75 -5.33
C THR A 178 21.85 -6.40 -5.20
N THR A 179 21.88 -5.58 -6.26
CA THR A 179 22.41 -4.20 -6.20
C THR A 179 21.53 -3.28 -5.32
N MET A 180 20.19 -3.40 -5.39
CA MET A 180 19.30 -2.68 -4.47
C MET A 180 19.59 -3.01 -3.00
N ARG A 181 19.85 -4.29 -2.68
CA ARG A 181 20.21 -4.69 -1.33
C ARG A 181 21.59 -4.17 -0.89
N ALA A 182 22.56 -4.14 -1.80
CA ALA A 182 23.87 -3.54 -1.53
C ALA A 182 23.73 -2.04 -1.23
N MET A 183 22.95 -1.30 -2.03
CA MET A 183 22.65 0.12 -1.81
C MET A 183 21.92 0.37 -0.48
N ALA A 184 21.04 -0.55 -0.06
CA ALA A 184 20.35 -0.46 1.21
C ALA A 184 21.27 -0.61 2.43
N ASN A 185 22.41 -1.28 2.27
CA ASN A 185 23.42 -1.42 3.32
C ASN A 185 24.39 -0.22 3.34
N ASP A 186 24.97 0.11 2.20
CA ASP A 186 25.84 1.26 2.05
C ASP A 186 25.86 1.75 0.60
N ARG A 187 25.30 2.95 0.41
CA ARG A 187 25.19 3.58 -0.90
C ARG A 187 26.54 4.04 -1.44
N GLU A 188 27.41 4.58 -0.58
CA GLU A 188 28.68 5.14 -0.98
C GLU A 188 29.64 4.04 -1.42
N ILE A 189 29.76 2.98 -0.62
CA ILE A 189 30.57 1.81 -0.97
C ILE A 189 30.04 1.17 -2.27
N THR A 190 28.72 1.07 -2.44
CA THR A 190 28.15 0.50 -3.66
C THR A 190 28.47 1.36 -4.89
N ALA A 191 28.53 2.69 -4.72
CA ALA A 191 28.92 3.60 -5.80
C ALA A 191 30.40 3.43 -6.20
N THR A 192 31.30 3.25 -5.25
CA THR A 192 32.73 3.04 -5.53
C THR A 192 33.01 1.73 -6.26
N LEU A 193 32.14 0.74 -6.12
CA LEU A 193 32.20 -0.51 -6.85
C LEU A 193 31.71 -0.40 -8.32
N GLY A 194 31.42 0.81 -8.80
CA GLY A 194 31.02 1.07 -10.20
C GLY A 194 29.55 0.75 -10.52
N VAL A 195 28.71 0.55 -9.52
CA VAL A 195 27.28 0.29 -9.73
C VAL A 195 26.58 1.56 -10.25
N PRO A 196 25.81 1.49 -11.37
CA PRO A 196 25.09 2.64 -11.91
C PRO A 196 23.86 2.96 -11.04
N ILE A 197 24.05 3.69 -9.93
CA ILE A 197 23.04 4.00 -8.92
C ILE A 197 21.75 4.53 -9.53
N ARG A 198 21.82 5.47 -10.48
CA ARG A 198 20.64 6.05 -11.14
C ARG A 198 19.76 5.01 -11.82
N ARG A 199 20.34 3.97 -12.43
CA ARG A 199 19.57 2.89 -13.09
C ARG A 199 18.87 2.02 -12.07
N VAL A 200 19.52 1.75 -10.95
CA VAL A 200 18.96 0.94 -9.86
C VAL A 200 17.82 1.69 -9.17
N GLU A 201 17.99 2.97 -8.91
CA GLU A 201 16.94 3.85 -8.38
C GLU A 201 15.75 3.97 -9.35
N ALA A 202 16.00 4.21 -10.64
CA ALA A 202 14.95 4.27 -11.66
C ALA A 202 14.13 2.97 -11.71
N ALA A 203 14.78 1.81 -11.62
CA ALA A 203 14.09 0.53 -11.56
C ALA A 203 13.23 0.38 -10.27
N ALA A 204 13.69 0.91 -9.13
CA ALA A 204 12.91 0.93 -7.89
C ALA A 204 11.69 1.85 -7.99
N TRP A 205 11.85 3.05 -8.57
CA TRP A 205 10.75 3.98 -8.82
C TRP A 205 9.72 3.39 -9.77
N LEU A 206 10.16 2.79 -10.88
CA LEU A 206 9.28 2.13 -11.84
C LEU A 206 8.51 0.97 -11.19
N GLY A 207 9.20 0.09 -10.48
CA GLY A 207 8.58 -1.04 -9.78
C GLY A 207 7.57 -0.57 -8.73
N CYS A 208 7.90 0.46 -7.96
CA CYS A 208 6.98 1.06 -7.00
C CYS A 208 5.72 1.63 -7.68
N GLY A 209 5.86 2.32 -8.82
CA GLY A 209 4.74 2.85 -9.58
C GLY A 209 3.85 1.78 -10.20
N VAL A 210 4.43 0.68 -10.69
CA VAL A 210 3.65 -0.49 -11.14
C VAL A 210 2.80 -1.04 -9.99
N LEU A 211 3.39 -1.22 -8.81
CA LEU A 211 2.67 -1.70 -7.63
C LEU A 211 1.60 -0.70 -7.16
N ALA A 212 1.86 0.61 -7.27
CA ALA A 212 0.88 1.64 -6.95
C ALA A 212 -0.33 1.58 -7.88
N GLY A 213 -0.10 1.43 -9.19
CA GLY A 213 -1.19 1.30 -10.16
C GLY A 213 -2.01 0.03 -9.96
N LEU A 214 -1.34 -1.11 -9.71
CA LEU A 214 -2.02 -2.37 -9.40
C LEU A 214 -2.86 -2.25 -8.11
N ALA A 215 -2.27 -1.71 -7.04
CA ALA A 215 -2.97 -1.51 -5.78
C ALA A 215 -4.16 -0.57 -5.94
N GLY A 216 -4.01 0.53 -6.69
CA GLY A 216 -5.08 1.50 -6.91
C GLY A 216 -6.28 0.90 -7.64
N VAL A 217 -6.05 0.14 -8.72
CA VAL A 217 -7.12 -0.52 -9.48
C VAL A 217 -7.85 -1.55 -8.62
N VAL A 218 -7.11 -2.39 -7.91
CA VAL A 218 -7.68 -3.44 -7.06
C VAL A 218 -8.43 -2.86 -5.86
N LEU A 219 -7.88 -1.80 -5.25
CA LEU A 219 -8.51 -1.12 -4.12
C LEU A 219 -9.79 -0.39 -4.52
N ALA A 220 -9.82 0.20 -5.71
CA ALA A 220 -10.99 0.89 -6.24
C ALA A 220 -12.21 -0.01 -6.50
N ASP A 221 -11.99 -1.31 -6.61
CA ASP A 221 -13.05 -2.34 -6.71
C ASP A 221 -13.55 -2.78 -5.33
N LEU A 222 -12.64 -2.87 -4.34
CA LEU A 222 -13.00 -3.28 -2.97
C LEU A 222 -13.67 -2.15 -2.17
N VAL A 223 -13.31 -0.90 -2.45
CA VAL A 223 -13.78 0.30 -1.74
C VAL A 223 -14.31 1.29 -2.76
N ALA A 224 -15.21 2.18 -2.37
CA ALA A 224 -15.71 3.21 -3.27
C ALA A 224 -14.57 4.00 -3.94
N LEU A 225 -14.71 4.27 -5.24
CA LEU A 225 -13.73 5.02 -6.03
C LEU A 225 -13.81 6.52 -5.69
N ASP A 226 -13.28 6.86 -4.52
CA ASP A 226 -13.10 8.23 -4.05
C ASP A 226 -11.61 8.55 -3.95
N ALA A 227 -11.23 9.70 -4.53
CA ALA A 227 -9.83 10.11 -4.61
C ALA A 227 -9.18 10.26 -3.23
N THR A 228 -9.93 10.81 -2.28
CA THR A 228 -9.47 11.07 -0.92
C THR A 228 -9.31 9.76 -0.16
N THR A 229 -10.35 8.93 -0.14
CA THR A 229 -10.36 7.64 0.54
C THR A 229 -9.23 6.75 0.04
N LEU A 230 -9.11 6.56 -1.28
CA LEU A 230 -8.05 5.74 -1.88
C LEU A 230 -6.63 6.25 -1.56
N THR A 231 -6.48 7.59 -1.54
CA THR A 231 -5.18 8.19 -1.21
C THR A 231 -4.80 7.95 0.25
N PHE A 232 -5.74 8.06 1.18
CA PHE A 232 -5.46 7.92 2.61
C PHE A 232 -5.37 6.47 3.09
N LEU A 233 -5.98 5.50 2.40
CA LEU A 233 -5.80 4.07 2.69
C LEU A 233 -4.33 3.62 2.58
N VAL A 234 -3.48 4.39 1.91
CA VAL A 234 -2.03 4.16 1.92
C VAL A 234 -1.41 4.27 3.32
N ILE A 235 -2.07 4.95 4.25
CA ILE A 235 -1.59 5.09 5.63
C ILE A 235 -1.58 3.74 6.35
N SER A 236 -2.58 2.89 6.10
CA SER A 236 -2.63 1.51 6.61
C SER A 236 -1.45 0.68 6.08
N SER A 237 -1.11 0.86 4.80
CA SER A 237 0.06 0.23 4.17
C SER A 237 1.38 0.74 4.74
N LEU A 238 1.46 2.04 5.02
CA LEU A 238 2.61 2.67 5.68
C LEU A 238 2.76 2.15 7.11
N ALA A 239 1.67 2.03 7.86
CA ALA A 239 1.68 1.45 9.19
C ALA A 239 2.28 0.03 9.18
N ALA A 240 1.86 -0.83 8.24
CA ALA A 240 2.42 -2.16 8.05
C ALA A 240 3.93 -2.12 7.73
N ALA A 241 4.35 -1.21 6.85
CA ALA A 241 5.76 -1.03 6.51
C ALA A 241 6.59 -0.52 7.70
N LEU A 242 6.04 0.35 8.54
CA LEU A 242 6.68 0.86 9.77
C LEU A 242 6.79 -0.24 10.85
N ILE A 243 5.79 -1.10 11.00
CA ILE A 243 5.86 -2.27 11.88
C ILE A 243 7.05 -3.16 11.47
N ALA A 244 7.26 -3.33 10.18
CA ALA A 244 8.41 -4.03 9.62
C ALA A 244 9.72 -3.20 9.65
N GLN A 245 9.71 -1.98 10.22
CA GLN A 245 10.81 -1.03 10.24
C GLN A 245 11.39 -0.74 8.84
N LEU A 246 10.57 -0.84 7.78
CA LEU A 246 10.96 -0.68 6.37
C LEU A 246 12.11 -1.63 5.93
N ARG A 247 12.31 -2.74 6.66
CA ARG A 247 13.44 -3.67 6.45
C ARG A 247 13.03 -5.03 5.89
N SER A 248 11.83 -5.49 6.18
CA SER A 248 11.40 -6.84 5.83
C SER A 248 10.09 -6.84 5.07
N ILE A 249 10.11 -7.34 3.84
CA ILE A 249 8.93 -7.51 2.99
C ILE A 249 7.95 -8.51 3.61
N VAL A 250 8.46 -9.61 4.18
CA VAL A 250 7.62 -10.67 4.76
C VAL A 250 6.89 -10.15 6.02
N ILE A 251 7.60 -9.40 6.88
CA ILE A 251 6.97 -8.82 8.08
C ILE A 251 5.95 -7.76 7.66
N THR A 252 6.22 -6.96 6.62
CA THR A 252 5.25 -6.01 6.06
C THR A 252 3.98 -6.71 5.60
N PHE A 253 4.11 -7.83 4.89
CA PHE A 253 2.98 -8.63 4.43
C PHE A 253 2.13 -9.15 5.58
N ILE A 254 2.76 -9.77 6.59
CA ILE A 254 2.05 -10.29 7.76
C ILE A 254 1.38 -9.14 8.55
N ALA A 255 2.09 -8.03 8.77
CA ALA A 255 1.56 -6.88 9.47
C ALA A 255 0.36 -6.26 8.73
N ALA A 256 0.42 -6.18 7.40
CA ALA A 256 -0.67 -5.68 6.59
C ALA A 256 -1.92 -6.57 6.67
N LEU A 257 -1.76 -7.89 6.66
CA LEU A 257 -2.88 -8.83 6.85
C LEU A 257 -3.50 -8.67 8.25
N VAL A 258 -2.67 -8.54 9.28
CA VAL A 258 -3.16 -8.32 10.65
C VAL A 258 -3.92 -6.99 10.76
N ILE A 259 -3.40 -5.92 10.16
CA ILE A 259 -4.07 -4.61 10.12
C ILE A 259 -5.43 -4.74 9.42
N GLY A 260 -5.49 -5.36 8.24
CA GLY A 260 -6.74 -5.53 7.51
C GLY A 260 -7.79 -6.35 8.28
N VAL A 261 -7.37 -7.40 8.97
CA VAL A 261 -8.28 -8.21 9.81
C VAL A 261 -8.77 -7.43 11.03
N VAL A 262 -7.89 -6.64 11.68
CA VAL A 262 -8.28 -5.82 12.84
C VAL A 262 -9.22 -4.69 12.41
N ASP A 263 -8.95 -4.06 11.28
CA ASP A 263 -9.78 -3.02 10.67
C ASP A 263 -11.20 -3.55 10.43
N ALA A 264 -11.31 -4.67 9.73
CA ALA A 264 -12.58 -5.35 9.47
C ALA A 264 -13.29 -5.84 10.76
N ALA A 265 -12.53 -6.25 11.78
CA ALA A 265 -13.10 -6.66 13.07
C ALA A 265 -13.74 -5.48 13.83
N ILE A 266 -13.14 -4.29 13.73
CA ILE A 266 -13.69 -3.08 14.33
C ILE A 266 -14.90 -2.61 13.54
N GLU A 267 -14.86 -2.67 12.22
CA GLU A 267 -15.96 -2.34 11.33
C GLU A 267 -17.19 -3.24 11.59
N ALA A 268 -16.97 -4.54 11.81
CA ALA A 268 -18.01 -5.53 12.12
C ALA A 268 -18.66 -5.34 13.50
N SER A 269 -18.17 -4.41 14.33
CA SER A 269 -18.71 -4.22 15.68
C SER A 269 -20.19 -3.78 15.66
N PRO A 270 -21.07 -4.39 16.45
CA PRO A 270 -22.47 -3.98 16.55
C PRO A 270 -22.65 -2.58 17.16
N ASN A 271 -21.62 -2.04 17.81
CA ASN A 271 -21.64 -0.69 18.35
C ASN A 271 -21.16 0.30 17.28
N GLN A 272 -22.09 1.06 16.69
CA GLN A 272 -21.80 2.06 15.66
C GLN A 272 -20.78 3.10 16.11
N GLY A 273 -20.78 3.48 17.41
CA GLY A 273 -19.79 4.41 17.96
C GLY A 273 -18.37 3.84 17.92
N PHE A 274 -18.20 2.53 18.04
CA PHE A 274 -16.91 1.87 17.97
C PHE A 274 -16.52 1.53 16.53
N SER A 275 -17.48 1.13 15.69
CA SER A 275 -17.27 0.86 14.28
C SER A 275 -16.71 2.07 13.53
N ASN A 276 -17.14 3.30 13.85
CA ASN A 276 -16.64 4.53 13.22
C ASN A 276 -15.14 4.80 13.48
N TYR A 277 -14.49 4.07 14.39
CA TYR A 277 -13.06 4.21 14.67
C TYR A 277 -12.17 3.19 13.95
N HIS A 278 -12.71 2.40 13.00
CA HIS A 278 -11.93 1.40 12.27
C HIS A 278 -10.71 2.02 11.56
N ASP A 279 -10.84 3.21 10.96
CA ASP A 279 -9.75 3.94 10.32
C ASP A 279 -8.57 4.27 11.25
N MET A 280 -8.79 4.25 12.58
CA MET A 280 -7.72 4.49 13.56
C MET A 280 -6.89 3.24 13.87
N ALA A 281 -7.39 2.04 13.54
CA ALA A 281 -6.73 0.78 13.85
C ALA A 281 -5.29 0.69 13.34
N PRO A 282 -4.97 1.08 12.09
CA PRO A 282 -3.61 1.03 11.57
C PRO A 282 -2.62 1.88 12.37
N PHE A 283 -3.06 3.07 12.81
CA PHE A 283 -2.22 3.99 13.59
C PHE A 283 -1.93 3.46 14.98
N VAL A 284 -2.96 2.93 15.65
CA VAL A 284 -2.81 2.36 17.00
C VAL A 284 -1.89 1.14 16.96
N LEU A 285 -2.08 0.24 15.98
CA LEU A 285 -1.23 -0.93 15.80
C LEU A 285 0.21 -0.54 15.47
N ALA A 286 0.43 0.44 14.59
CA ALA A 286 1.76 0.94 14.29
C ALA A 286 2.43 1.56 15.53
N ALA A 287 1.71 2.38 16.30
CA ALA A 287 2.23 3.00 17.52
C ALA A 287 2.63 1.93 18.56
N ILE A 288 1.77 0.95 18.82
CA ILE A 288 2.05 -0.15 19.75
C ILE A 288 3.29 -0.94 19.28
N ALA A 289 3.34 -1.32 18.00
CA ALA A 289 4.45 -2.08 17.47
C ALA A 289 5.79 -1.33 17.54
N LEU A 290 5.79 -0.02 17.24
CA LEU A 290 6.98 0.82 17.35
C LEU A 290 7.42 0.99 18.81
N LEU A 291 6.49 1.15 19.76
CA LEU A 291 6.82 1.22 21.17
C LEU A 291 7.43 -0.09 21.66
N VAL A 292 6.88 -1.23 21.29
CA VAL A 292 7.42 -2.56 21.65
C VAL A 292 8.80 -2.79 21.01
N ALA A 293 8.98 -2.41 19.75
CA ALA A 293 10.26 -2.53 19.05
C ALA A 293 11.34 -1.64 19.70
N ASN A 294 10.98 -0.43 20.11
CA ASN A 294 11.92 0.51 20.73
C ASN A 294 12.31 0.11 22.15
N ARG A 295 11.37 -0.48 22.91
CA ARG A 295 11.68 -1.04 24.24
C ARG A 295 12.82 -2.05 24.22
N LYS A 296 12.86 -2.94 23.22
CA LYS A 296 13.95 -3.93 23.07
C LYS A 296 15.29 -3.27 22.81
N ARG A 297 15.35 -2.15 22.09
CA ARG A 297 16.59 -1.39 21.86
C ARG A 297 17.11 -0.70 23.12
N VAL A 298 16.24 -0.05 23.88
CA VAL A 298 16.61 0.62 25.13
C VAL A 298 17.17 -0.37 26.15
N ILE A 299 16.54 -1.54 26.29
CA ILE A 299 17.01 -2.61 27.23
C ILE A 299 18.34 -3.19 26.77
N SER A 300 18.63 -3.29 25.46
CA SER A 300 19.91 -3.77 24.97
C SER A 300 21.05 -2.77 25.25
N ILE A 301 20.79 -1.47 25.12
CA ILE A 301 21.76 -0.40 25.42
C ILE A 301 22.05 -0.35 26.93
N SER A 302 21.04 -0.55 27.78
CA SER A 302 21.25 -0.59 29.25
C SER A 302 22.00 -1.85 29.73
N ARG A 303 22.06 -2.93 28.94
CA ARG A 303 22.85 -4.14 29.26
C ARG A 303 24.29 -4.09 28.75
N THR A 304 24.59 -3.24 27.78
CA THR A 304 25.95 -3.01 27.27
C THR A 304 26.62 -1.76 27.85
N GLY A 305 26.01 -1.20 28.92
CA GLY A 305 26.56 -0.06 29.66
C GLY A 305 27.90 -0.43 30.33
N ILE A 306 28.97 -0.29 29.59
CA ILE A 306 30.31 0.06 30.00
C ILE A 306 30.64 1.33 29.22
#